data_06ba7e00dcb3c1bdd217b88977dc936d
#
_entry.id   06ba7e00dcb3c1bdd217b88977dc936d
#
_cell.length_a   1.000
_cell.length_b   1.000
_cell.length_c   1.000
_cell.angle_alpha   90.00
_cell.angle_beta   90.00
_cell.angle_gamma   90.00
#
_symmetry.space_group_name_H-M   'P 1'
#
loop_
_entity.id
_entity.type
_entity.pdbx_description
1 polymer ?
#
loop_
_entity_poly.entity_id
_entity_poly.type
_entity_poly.pdbx_seq_one_letter_code
_entity_poly.pdbx_strand_id
1 'polypeptide(L)'
;VSSVSAGLGFTCAVADGGVKCWGKNDVGQLGNASTTSSTYPVQVSGLTSGVSSVAAGKDFACAVMLDATVQCWGSNASGQFGSGNTDSSTFPVDIGISYVTAVAAGTNSTCFIVSGAVQCAGANTNGRLGNNSTVSSSDPVSTGILNATAIAVGGDFACAVSSNAVMCWGANTQGQLGIGNTTQKFIPTAITSLTSGVEEVSAGKQHACVRLSTGAVKCWGYNISGQLGDGTNTRSTSPVSLSALASGVTAISARENSTCAVVSGAAQCWGANTWGQVGDGTVSAR
;
A
#
# COMPACT_ATOMS: atom_id res chain seq x y z
N VAL A 1 -5.96 7.55 -17.74
CA VAL A 1 -5.61 6.73 -16.57
C VAL A 1 -5.90 7.54 -15.33
N SER A 2 -6.72 6.99 -14.43
CA SER A 2 -7.12 7.64 -13.17
C SER A 2 -6.42 7.06 -11.94
N SER A 3 -5.98 5.80 -11.99
CA SER A 3 -5.28 5.12 -10.91
C SER A 3 -4.24 4.15 -11.49
N VAL A 4 -3.10 4.02 -10.82
CA VAL A 4 -2.07 3.02 -11.12
C VAL A 4 -1.52 2.44 -9.83
N SER A 5 -1.28 1.14 -9.82
CA SER A 5 -0.70 0.46 -8.66
C SER A 5 0.26 -0.64 -9.13
N ALA A 6 1.46 -0.63 -8.57
CA ALA A 6 2.49 -1.62 -8.86
C ALA A 6 2.50 -2.72 -7.79
N GLY A 7 2.48 -3.98 -8.22
CA GLY A 7 2.73 -5.16 -7.39
C GLY A 7 4.20 -5.61 -7.43
N LEU A 8 4.49 -6.84 -7.00
CA LEU A 8 5.82 -7.40 -7.14
C LEU A 8 5.97 -8.07 -8.54
N GLY A 9 6.51 -7.30 -9.48
CA GLY A 9 6.72 -7.75 -10.87
C GLY A 9 5.50 -7.63 -11.78
N PHE A 10 4.42 -6.98 -11.36
CA PHE A 10 3.27 -6.64 -12.20
C PHE A 10 2.73 -5.26 -11.86
N THR A 11 1.94 -4.70 -12.74
CA THR A 11 1.30 -3.39 -12.57
C THR A 11 -0.13 -3.45 -13.07
N CYS A 12 -1.03 -2.74 -12.39
CA CYS A 12 -2.42 -2.54 -12.83
C CYS A 12 -2.72 -1.04 -12.93
N ALA A 13 -3.54 -0.66 -13.90
CA ALA A 13 -4.00 0.71 -14.09
C ALA A 13 -5.50 0.75 -14.40
N VAL A 14 -6.18 1.74 -13.86
CA VAL A 14 -7.55 2.09 -14.24
C VAL A 14 -7.49 3.08 -15.39
N ALA A 15 -8.02 2.70 -16.55
CA ALA A 15 -8.12 3.53 -17.74
C ALA A 15 -9.54 3.43 -18.30
N ASP A 16 -10.15 4.59 -18.55
CA ASP A 16 -11.52 4.69 -19.10
C ASP A 16 -12.56 3.91 -18.28
N GLY A 17 -12.35 3.88 -16.96
CA GLY A 17 -13.19 3.17 -15.98
C GLY A 17 -12.98 1.67 -15.91
N GLY A 18 -12.14 1.07 -16.78
CA GLY A 18 -11.76 -0.34 -16.74
C GLY A 18 -10.36 -0.57 -16.20
N VAL A 19 -9.98 -1.83 -15.89
CA VAL A 19 -8.67 -2.19 -15.39
C VAL A 19 -7.87 -2.98 -16.41
N LYS A 20 -6.63 -2.55 -16.65
CA LYS A 20 -5.63 -3.33 -17.39
C LYS A 20 -4.43 -3.61 -16.51
N CYS A 21 -3.91 -4.83 -16.58
CA CYS A 21 -2.70 -5.24 -15.84
C CYS A 21 -1.66 -5.82 -16.79
N TRP A 22 -0.37 -5.77 -16.40
CA TRP A 22 0.75 -6.34 -17.16
C TRP A 22 1.89 -6.73 -16.21
N GLY A 23 2.78 -7.58 -16.69
CA GLY A 23 3.91 -8.12 -15.94
C GLY A 23 3.75 -9.60 -15.63
N LYS A 24 4.23 -10.01 -14.46
CA LYS A 24 4.18 -11.36 -13.91
C LYS A 24 2.74 -11.85 -13.71
N ASN A 25 2.47 -13.15 -14.00
CA ASN A 25 1.13 -13.73 -13.92
C ASN A 25 1.08 -15.21 -13.47
N ASP A 26 2.09 -15.72 -12.84
CA ASP A 26 2.19 -17.16 -12.48
C ASP A 26 1.11 -17.65 -11.48
N VAL A 27 0.40 -16.75 -10.81
CA VAL A 27 -0.72 -17.05 -9.90
C VAL A 27 -2.02 -16.32 -10.28
N GLY A 28 -2.12 -15.79 -11.51
CA GLY A 28 -3.32 -15.11 -12.00
C GLY A 28 -3.43 -13.64 -11.57
N GLN A 29 -2.33 -12.99 -11.17
CA GLN A 29 -2.34 -11.61 -10.68
C GLN A 29 -2.68 -10.56 -11.75
N LEU A 30 -2.70 -10.92 -13.04
CA LEU A 30 -3.23 -10.06 -14.11
C LEU A 30 -4.75 -10.11 -14.25
N GLY A 31 -5.45 -11.07 -13.61
CA GLY A 31 -6.91 -11.13 -13.57
C GLY A 31 -7.59 -11.42 -14.91
N ASN A 32 -6.88 -11.92 -15.91
CA ASN A 32 -7.35 -12.13 -17.28
C ASN A 32 -7.74 -13.58 -17.59
N ALA A 33 -8.11 -14.36 -16.55
CA ALA A 33 -8.44 -15.79 -16.61
C ALA A 33 -7.27 -16.67 -17.14
N SER A 34 -6.03 -16.22 -16.96
CA SER A 34 -4.80 -16.90 -17.41
C SER A 34 -3.73 -16.82 -16.31
N THR A 35 -2.70 -17.63 -16.43
CA THR A 35 -1.46 -17.55 -15.64
C THR A 35 -0.24 -17.19 -16.50
N THR A 36 -0.46 -16.78 -17.75
CA THR A 36 0.60 -16.35 -18.65
C THR A 36 0.95 -14.89 -18.41
N SER A 37 2.23 -14.61 -18.14
CA SER A 37 2.76 -13.24 -18.01
C SER A 37 2.60 -12.46 -19.32
N SER A 38 2.44 -11.14 -19.20
CA SER A 38 2.27 -10.25 -20.36
C SER A 38 3.15 -9.02 -20.22
N THR A 39 3.93 -8.70 -21.26
CA THR A 39 4.69 -7.45 -21.34
C THR A 39 3.83 -6.25 -21.80
N TYR A 40 2.59 -6.50 -22.20
CA TYR A 40 1.62 -5.49 -22.64
C TYR A 40 0.42 -5.44 -21.69
N PRO A 41 -0.24 -4.28 -21.53
CA PRO A 41 -1.48 -4.18 -20.76
C PRO A 41 -2.57 -5.11 -21.30
N VAL A 42 -2.99 -6.10 -20.50
CA VAL A 42 -4.12 -6.99 -20.80
C VAL A 42 -5.34 -6.57 -20.00
N GLN A 43 -6.52 -6.73 -20.60
CA GLN A 43 -7.79 -6.42 -19.94
C GLN A 43 -8.03 -7.41 -18.78
N VAL A 44 -8.35 -6.89 -17.59
CA VAL A 44 -8.85 -7.69 -16.48
C VAL A 44 -10.27 -8.16 -16.81
N SER A 45 -10.53 -9.46 -16.66
CA SER A 45 -11.81 -10.09 -17.01
C SER A 45 -12.98 -9.46 -16.26
N GLY A 46 -14.01 -9.02 -16.96
CA GLY A 46 -15.21 -8.41 -16.37
C GLY A 46 -15.05 -6.97 -15.89
N LEU A 47 -13.83 -6.43 -15.76
CA LEU A 47 -13.58 -5.05 -15.29
C LEU A 47 -13.29 -4.11 -16.47
N THR A 48 -14.23 -3.97 -17.40
CA THR A 48 -14.13 -3.06 -18.56
C THR A 48 -14.61 -1.64 -18.27
N SER A 49 -15.36 -1.45 -17.17
CA SER A 49 -15.89 -0.16 -16.71
C SER A 49 -16.27 -0.25 -15.22
N GLY A 50 -16.67 0.88 -14.62
CA GLY A 50 -17.24 0.90 -13.26
C GLY A 50 -16.18 0.80 -12.15
N VAL A 51 -14.89 0.94 -12.45
CA VAL A 51 -13.80 0.87 -11.46
C VAL A 51 -13.39 2.27 -11.03
N SER A 52 -13.32 2.48 -9.72
CA SER A 52 -12.85 3.71 -9.07
C SER A 52 -11.33 3.69 -8.90
N SER A 53 -10.78 2.63 -8.30
CA SER A 53 -9.35 2.51 -8.01
C SER A 53 -8.90 1.06 -7.99
N VAL A 54 -7.58 0.85 -8.08
CA VAL A 54 -6.94 -0.47 -7.98
C VAL A 54 -5.76 -0.42 -7.02
N ALA A 55 -5.61 -1.47 -6.21
CA ALA A 55 -4.46 -1.68 -5.33
C ALA A 55 -3.81 -3.04 -5.64
N ALA A 56 -2.51 -3.03 -5.94
CA ALA A 56 -1.73 -4.21 -6.22
C ALA A 56 -0.87 -4.59 -5.00
N GLY A 57 -1.04 -5.81 -4.52
CA GLY A 57 -0.22 -6.42 -3.49
C GLY A 57 1.01 -7.12 -4.08
N LYS A 58 1.56 -8.11 -3.35
CA LYS A 58 2.71 -8.87 -3.87
C LYS A 58 2.34 -9.66 -5.12
N ASP A 59 1.38 -10.55 -5.03
CA ASP A 59 0.97 -11.47 -6.09
C ASP A 59 -0.58 -11.50 -6.24
N PHE A 60 -1.26 -10.40 -5.92
CA PHE A 60 -2.71 -10.24 -6.02
C PHE A 60 -3.05 -8.76 -6.23
N ALA A 61 -4.27 -8.49 -6.63
CA ALA A 61 -4.79 -7.14 -6.72
C ALA A 61 -6.27 -7.09 -6.30
N CYS A 62 -6.70 -5.90 -5.85
CA CYS A 62 -8.11 -5.60 -5.54
C CYS A 62 -8.51 -4.29 -6.21
N ALA A 63 -9.73 -4.22 -6.72
CA ALA A 63 -10.34 -3.04 -7.29
C ALA A 63 -11.52 -2.59 -6.42
N VAL A 64 -11.61 -1.28 -6.17
CA VAL A 64 -12.82 -0.65 -5.62
C VAL A 64 -13.68 -0.23 -6.79
N MET A 65 -14.93 -0.64 -6.75
CA MET A 65 -15.92 -0.32 -7.78
C MET A 65 -16.60 1.03 -7.47
N LEU A 66 -17.23 1.65 -8.47
CA LEU A 66 -17.98 2.91 -8.29
C LEU A 66 -19.21 2.77 -7.38
N ASP A 67 -19.74 1.55 -7.23
CA ASP A 67 -20.81 1.22 -6.28
C ASP A 67 -20.30 0.91 -4.86
N ALA A 68 -18.98 1.16 -4.63
CA ALA A 68 -18.29 0.92 -3.36
C ALA A 68 -18.22 -0.55 -2.93
N THR A 69 -18.34 -1.51 -3.85
CA THR A 69 -18.00 -2.92 -3.67
C THR A 69 -16.52 -3.16 -4.01
N VAL A 70 -15.99 -4.35 -3.69
CA VAL A 70 -14.59 -4.72 -3.96
C VAL A 70 -14.52 -6.05 -4.68
N GLN A 71 -13.66 -6.11 -5.69
CA GLN A 71 -13.31 -7.35 -6.38
C GLN A 71 -11.80 -7.59 -6.28
N CYS A 72 -11.38 -8.82 -5.94
CA CYS A 72 -9.98 -9.20 -5.81
C CYS A 72 -9.63 -10.38 -6.71
N TRP A 73 -8.35 -10.50 -7.11
CA TRP A 73 -7.83 -11.59 -7.94
C TRP A 73 -6.34 -11.83 -7.68
N GLY A 74 -5.82 -12.96 -8.14
CA GLY A 74 -4.46 -13.43 -7.90
C GLY A 74 -4.39 -14.40 -6.73
N SER A 75 -3.32 -14.36 -5.96
CA SER A 75 -3.08 -15.23 -4.80
C SER A 75 -3.96 -14.86 -3.61
N ASN A 76 -4.59 -15.87 -2.98
CA ASN A 76 -5.36 -15.73 -1.75
C ASN A 76 -4.96 -16.75 -0.67
N ALA A 77 -3.80 -17.38 -0.78
CA ALA A 77 -3.38 -18.46 0.11
C ALA A 77 -3.29 -18.09 1.60
N SER A 78 -3.28 -16.79 1.93
CA SER A 78 -3.32 -16.29 3.31
C SER A 78 -4.68 -15.69 3.70
N GLY A 79 -5.70 -15.74 2.82
CA GLY A 79 -6.99 -15.09 3.03
C GLY A 79 -6.94 -13.56 2.80
N GLN A 80 -5.96 -13.08 2.02
CA GLN A 80 -5.74 -11.64 1.81
C GLN A 80 -6.84 -10.95 1.00
N PHE A 81 -7.75 -11.68 0.35
CA PHE A 81 -8.94 -11.08 -0.27
C PHE A 81 -9.95 -10.58 0.77
N GLY A 82 -10.02 -11.22 1.94
CA GLY A 82 -11.05 -10.92 2.93
C GLY A 82 -12.42 -11.51 2.57
N SER A 83 -12.45 -12.59 1.79
CA SER A 83 -13.67 -13.25 1.25
C SER A 83 -14.18 -14.40 2.12
N GLY A 84 -13.64 -14.60 3.32
CA GLY A 84 -13.99 -15.73 4.20
C GLY A 84 -13.33 -17.07 3.83
N ASN A 85 -12.51 -17.11 2.76
CA ASN A 85 -11.81 -18.32 2.32
C ASN A 85 -10.37 -18.01 1.89
N THR A 86 -9.64 -19.04 1.42
CA THR A 86 -8.25 -18.91 0.94
C THR A 86 -8.10 -19.27 -0.53
N ASP A 87 -9.19 -19.28 -1.30
CA ASP A 87 -9.20 -19.65 -2.70
C ASP A 87 -8.61 -18.54 -3.56
N SER A 88 -7.54 -18.84 -4.28
CA SER A 88 -6.94 -17.94 -5.28
C SER A 88 -7.79 -17.91 -6.54
N SER A 89 -7.74 -16.79 -7.28
CA SER A 89 -8.52 -16.64 -8.52
C SER A 89 -7.71 -15.99 -9.64
N THR A 90 -7.81 -16.50 -10.84
CA THR A 90 -7.20 -15.91 -12.04
C THR A 90 -8.06 -14.82 -12.68
N PHE A 91 -9.24 -14.53 -12.12
CA PHE A 91 -10.18 -13.48 -12.53
C PHE A 91 -10.77 -12.80 -11.29
N PRO A 92 -11.32 -11.58 -11.42
CA PRO A 92 -11.92 -10.86 -10.31
C PRO A 92 -13.08 -11.61 -9.68
N VAL A 93 -13.07 -11.69 -8.33
CA VAL A 93 -14.16 -12.24 -7.52
C VAL A 93 -14.65 -11.17 -6.55
N ASP A 94 -15.97 -11.05 -6.43
CA ASP A 94 -16.59 -10.20 -5.41
C ASP A 94 -16.31 -10.79 -4.02
N ILE A 95 -15.83 -9.97 -3.12
CA ILE A 95 -15.46 -10.39 -1.75
C ILE A 95 -16.56 -10.13 -0.71
N GLY A 96 -17.73 -9.63 -1.15
CA GLY A 96 -18.91 -9.43 -0.31
C GLY A 96 -18.81 -8.24 0.65
N ILE A 97 -17.86 -7.31 0.45
CA ILE A 97 -17.71 -6.09 1.26
C ILE A 97 -18.27 -4.90 0.47
N SER A 98 -19.08 -4.08 1.13
CA SER A 98 -19.69 -2.86 0.56
C SER A 98 -19.29 -1.62 1.36
N TYR A 99 -19.61 -0.43 0.80
CA TYR A 99 -19.28 0.87 1.39
C TYR A 99 -17.77 1.10 1.57
N VAL A 100 -16.96 0.49 0.69
CA VAL A 100 -15.51 0.64 0.70
C VAL A 100 -15.12 1.92 -0.02
N THR A 101 -14.37 2.78 0.66
CA THR A 101 -13.85 4.04 0.09
C THR A 101 -12.39 3.94 -0.33
N ALA A 102 -11.63 3.01 0.25
CA ALA A 102 -10.24 2.76 -0.12
C ALA A 102 -9.82 1.32 0.20
N VAL A 103 -8.90 0.79 -0.59
CA VAL A 103 -8.22 -0.48 -0.35
C VAL A 103 -6.70 -0.30 -0.46
N ALA A 104 -5.95 -0.95 0.42
CA ALA A 104 -4.50 -1.00 0.35
C ALA A 104 -4.03 -2.46 0.46
N ALA A 105 -3.18 -2.86 -0.48
CA ALA A 105 -2.70 -4.23 -0.63
C ALA A 105 -1.20 -4.33 -0.30
N GLY A 106 -0.86 -5.20 0.63
CA GLY A 106 0.50 -5.47 1.06
C GLY A 106 1.10 -6.75 0.47
N THR A 107 2.01 -7.39 1.21
CA THR A 107 2.61 -8.65 0.77
C THR A 107 1.58 -9.79 0.76
N ASN A 108 0.94 -10.06 1.88
CA ASN A 108 -0.05 -11.13 2.06
C ASN A 108 -1.22 -10.67 2.96
N SER A 109 -1.53 -9.39 2.94
CA SER A 109 -2.64 -8.80 3.70
C SER A 109 -3.19 -7.60 2.97
N THR A 110 -4.46 -7.30 3.22
CA THR A 110 -5.19 -6.18 2.65
C THR A 110 -5.90 -5.44 3.78
N CYS A 111 -5.94 -4.12 3.70
CA CYS A 111 -6.78 -3.31 4.56
C CYS A 111 -7.76 -2.49 3.73
N PHE A 112 -8.95 -2.31 4.27
CA PHE A 112 -10.08 -1.63 3.67
C PHE A 112 -10.53 -0.49 4.58
N ILE A 113 -10.93 0.64 3.99
CA ILE A 113 -11.71 1.66 4.70
C ILE A 113 -13.18 1.44 4.33
N VAL A 114 -13.97 1.00 5.30
CA VAL A 114 -15.40 0.68 5.15
C VAL A 114 -16.20 1.69 5.97
N SER A 115 -16.89 2.62 5.33
CA SER A 115 -17.62 3.71 6.03
C SER A 115 -16.75 4.44 7.08
N GLY A 116 -15.47 4.67 6.77
CA GLY A 116 -14.50 5.31 7.66
C GLY A 116 -13.86 4.41 8.72
N ALA A 117 -14.29 3.15 8.87
CA ALA A 117 -13.65 2.17 9.75
C ALA A 117 -12.58 1.38 9.00
N VAL A 118 -11.45 1.09 9.66
CA VAL A 118 -10.39 0.26 9.08
C VAL A 118 -10.57 -1.21 9.47
N GLN A 119 -10.66 -2.07 8.46
CA GLN A 119 -10.69 -3.53 8.59
C GLN A 119 -9.58 -4.14 7.75
N CYS A 120 -8.95 -5.21 8.23
CA CYS A 120 -7.86 -5.87 7.52
C CYS A 120 -8.07 -7.39 7.46
N ALA A 121 -7.55 -8.05 6.41
CA ALA A 121 -7.60 -9.51 6.22
C ALA A 121 -6.25 -10.03 5.70
N GLY A 122 -6.00 -11.32 5.85
CA GLY A 122 -4.82 -12.00 5.37
C GLY A 122 -3.89 -12.51 6.47
N ALA A 123 -2.60 -12.60 6.16
CA ALA A 123 -1.56 -13.03 7.10
C ALA A 123 -1.42 -12.06 8.28
N ASN A 124 -1.17 -12.60 9.49
CA ASN A 124 -1.11 -11.80 10.72
C ASN A 124 0.06 -12.13 11.67
N THR A 125 1.07 -12.86 11.22
CA THR A 125 2.20 -13.33 12.07
C THR A 125 2.86 -12.23 12.91
N ASN A 126 2.87 -10.99 12.43
CA ASN A 126 3.48 -9.83 13.12
C ASN A 126 2.43 -8.84 13.64
N GLY A 127 1.15 -9.25 13.77
CA GLY A 127 0.07 -8.37 14.18
C GLY A 127 -0.32 -7.31 13.13
N ARG A 128 -0.01 -7.55 11.84
CA ARG A 128 -0.24 -6.58 10.76
C ARG A 128 -1.72 -6.31 10.46
N LEU A 129 -2.64 -7.14 10.98
CA LEU A 129 -4.09 -6.88 10.89
C LEU A 129 -4.58 -5.90 11.98
N GLY A 130 -3.76 -5.59 12.99
CA GLY A 130 -4.07 -4.55 13.98
C GLY A 130 -5.19 -4.86 14.97
N ASN A 131 -5.60 -6.13 15.10
CA ASN A 131 -6.73 -6.60 15.91
C ASN A 131 -6.34 -7.20 17.26
N ASN A 132 -5.14 -6.85 17.79
CA ASN A 132 -4.55 -7.41 19.01
C ASN A 132 -4.34 -8.93 18.96
N SER A 133 -4.09 -9.48 17.79
CA SER A 133 -3.85 -10.90 17.53
C SER A 133 -2.68 -11.09 16.58
N THR A 134 -2.15 -12.31 16.52
CA THR A 134 -1.18 -12.77 15.51
C THR A 134 -1.76 -13.88 14.63
N VAL A 135 -3.05 -14.19 14.79
CA VAL A 135 -3.75 -15.21 14.01
C VAL A 135 -4.22 -14.59 12.69
N SER A 136 -3.87 -15.22 11.57
CA SER A 136 -4.34 -14.82 10.23
C SER A 136 -5.85 -14.94 10.12
N SER A 137 -6.47 -14.11 9.28
CA SER A 137 -7.91 -14.13 9.06
C SER A 137 -8.24 -14.00 7.60
N SER A 138 -9.08 -14.89 7.07
CA SER A 138 -9.69 -14.77 5.75
C SER A 138 -10.90 -13.84 5.75
N ASP A 139 -11.43 -13.50 6.91
CA ASP A 139 -12.47 -12.50 7.08
C ASP A 139 -11.84 -11.16 7.50
N PRO A 140 -12.41 -10.02 7.08
CA PRO A 140 -11.97 -8.73 7.55
C PRO A 140 -12.16 -8.56 9.05
N VAL A 141 -11.07 -8.24 9.77
CA VAL A 141 -11.08 -7.98 11.21
C VAL A 141 -10.92 -6.50 11.50
N SER A 142 -11.65 -5.97 12.47
CA SER A 142 -11.59 -4.56 12.86
C SER A 142 -10.27 -4.22 13.56
N THR A 143 -9.68 -3.09 13.19
CA THR A 143 -8.53 -2.50 13.88
C THR A 143 -8.94 -1.58 15.04
N GLY A 144 -10.22 -1.20 15.12
CA GLY A 144 -10.72 -0.18 16.03
C GLY A 144 -10.53 1.27 15.56
N ILE A 145 -9.89 1.51 14.41
CA ILE A 145 -9.77 2.85 13.83
C ILE A 145 -11.09 3.25 13.17
N LEU A 146 -11.55 4.45 13.48
CA LEU A 146 -12.70 5.13 12.87
C LEU A 146 -12.25 6.43 12.21
N ASN A 147 -13.10 6.99 11.32
CA ASN A 147 -12.83 8.25 10.59
C ASN A 147 -11.50 8.22 9.82
N ALA A 148 -11.13 7.05 9.31
CA ALA A 148 -9.95 6.91 8.46
C ALA A 148 -10.19 7.56 7.10
N THR A 149 -9.19 8.31 6.63
CA THR A 149 -9.18 8.99 5.32
C THR A 149 -8.16 8.41 4.36
N ALA A 150 -7.11 7.74 4.90
CA ALA A 150 -6.10 7.06 4.10
C ALA A 150 -5.58 5.82 4.83
N ILE A 151 -5.17 4.82 4.05
CA ILE A 151 -4.62 3.55 4.52
C ILE A 151 -3.46 3.14 3.61
N ALA A 152 -2.38 2.62 4.20
CA ALA A 152 -1.27 2.02 3.47
C ALA A 152 -0.84 0.72 4.15
N VAL A 153 -0.54 -0.30 3.36
CA VAL A 153 -0.07 -1.61 3.83
C VAL A 153 1.30 -1.88 3.22
N GLY A 154 2.28 -2.06 4.09
CA GLY A 154 3.65 -2.41 3.70
C GLY A 154 3.90 -3.92 3.63
N GLY A 155 5.14 -4.35 3.87
CA GLY A 155 5.48 -5.77 3.92
C GLY A 155 4.73 -6.51 5.02
N ASP A 156 4.99 -6.11 6.26
CA ASP A 156 4.46 -6.75 7.47
C ASP A 156 3.92 -5.73 8.47
N PHE A 157 3.50 -4.56 8.02
CA PHE A 157 2.95 -3.48 8.84
C PHE A 157 1.92 -2.70 8.03
N ALA A 158 1.13 -1.90 8.71
CA ALA A 158 0.20 -0.99 8.09
C ALA A 158 0.14 0.35 8.85
N CYS A 159 -0.28 1.40 8.15
CA CYS A 159 -0.50 2.72 8.72
C CYS A 159 -1.80 3.31 8.17
N ALA A 160 -2.54 4.02 9.00
CA ALA A 160 -3.73 4.75 8.60
C ALA A 160 -3.67 6.20 9.05
N VAL A 161 -4.29 7.07 8.26
CA VAL A 161 -4.60 8.45 8.65
C VAL A 161 -6.03 8.47 9.17
N SER A 162 -6.20 8.91 10.40
CA SER A 162 -7.50 9.11 11.03
C SER A 162 -7.52 10.46 11.74
N SER A 163 -8.52 11.28 11.46
CA SER A 163 -8.62 12.65 12.01
C SER A 163 -7.33 13.47 11.81
N ASN A 164 -6.69 13.33 10.64
CA ASN A 164 -5.43 13.98 10.26
C ASN A 164 -4.20 13.59 11.10
N ALA A 165 -4.29 12.54 11.92
CA ALA A 165 -3.19 11.91 12.67
C ALA A 165 -2.81 10.56 12.04
N VAL A 166 -1.59 10.09 12.29
CA VAL A 166 -1.13 8.77 11.80
C VAL A 166 -1.05 7.77 12.94
N MET A 167 -1.57 6.59 12.68
CA MET A 167 -1.39 5.39 13.50
C MET A 167 -0.79 4.28 12.67
N CYS A 168 0.22 3.57 13.20
CA CYS A 168 0.84 2.43 12.55
C CYS A 168 0.83 1.20 13.47
N TRP A 169 0.86 -0.01 12.86
CA TRP A 169 0.86 -1.29 13.59
C TRP A 169 1.51 -2.39 12.75
N GLY A 170 1.84 -3.52 13.41
CA GLY A 170 2.53 -4.65 12.79
C GLY A 170 4.00 -4.73 13.19
N ALA A 171 4.83 -5.26 12.28
CA ALA A 171 6.28 -5.38 12.46
C ALA A 171 6.97 -4.03 12.62
N ASN A 172 8.05 -4.00 13.44
CA ASN A 172 8.78 -2.75 13.73
C ASN A 172 10.30 -2.93 13.86
N THR A 173 10.87 -4.01 13.40
CA THR A 173 12.31 -4.31 13.56
C THR A 173 13.23 -3.27 12.91
N GLN A 174 12.72 -2.53 11.92
CA GLN A 174 13.42 -1.46 11.23
C GLN A 174 12.94 -0.05 11.63
N GLY A 175 12.06 0.07 12.63
CA GLY A 175 11.47 1.34 13.01
C GLY A 175 10.34 1.79 12.07
N GLN A 176 9.81 0.89 11.25
CA GLN A 176 8.77 1.20 10.23
C GLN A 176 7.44 1.69 10.80
N LEU A 177 7.22 1.59 12.12
CA LEU A 177 6.05 2.18 12.77
C LEU A 177 6.25 3.67 13.14
N GLY A 178 7.48 4.20 13.12
CA GLY A 178 7.75 5.61 13.39
C GLY A 178 7.53 6.07 14.84
N ILE A 179 7.43 5.15 15.80
CA ILE A 179 7.05 5.41 17.20
C ILE A 179 8.25 5.61 18.14
N GLY A 180 9.45 5.90 17.60
CA GLY A 180 10.65 6.17 18.37
C GLY A 180 11.41 4.93 18.87
N ASN A 181 10.96 3.71 18.53
CA ASN A 181 11.59 2.46 18.92
C ASN A 181 11.40 1.36 17.86
N THR A 182 11.84 0.13 18.15
CA THR A 182 11.72 -1.03 17.24
C THR A 182 10.79 -2.11 17.75
N THR A 183 9.93 -1.80 18.74
CA THR A 183 8.97 -2.76 19.30
C THR A 183 7.75 -2.87 18.39
N GLN A 184 7.41 -4.07 17.95
CA GLN A 184 6.20 -4.35 17.17
C GLN A 184 4.93 -4.01 17.95
N LYS A 185 3.84 -3.71 17.24
CA LYS A 185 2.55 -3.37 17.81
C LYS A 185 1.43 -4.17 17.13
N PHE A 186 0.61 -4.82 17.93
CA PHE A 186 -0.52 -5.64 17.44
C PHE A 186 -1.82 -4.83 17.31
N ILE A 187 -1.79 -3.58 17.74
CA ILE A 187 -2.89 -2.61 17.65
C ILE A 187 -2.38 -1.30 17.06
N PRO A 188 -3.23 -0.51 16.41
CA PRO A 188 -2.87 0.82 15.92
C PRO A 188 -2.28 1.68 17.04
N THR A 189 -1.08 2.20 16.78
CA THR A 189 -0.33 3.01 17.74
C THR A 189 -0.01 4.37 17.12
N ALA A 190 -0.38 5.44 17.78
CA ALA A 190 -0.21 6.80 17.29
C ALA A 190 1.29 7.20 17.21
N ILE A 191 1.64 7.92 16.16
CA ILE A 191 2.95 8.58 16.03
C ILE A 191 2.82 9.97 16.65
N THR A 192 3.41 10.17 17.83
CA THR A 192 3.24 11.36 18.65
C THR A 192 3.69 12.68 17.98
N SER A 193 4.55 12.61 16.96
CA SER A 193 4.99 13.77 16.16
C SER A 193 4.12 14.03 14.91
N LEU A 194 3.08 13.23 14.67
CA LEU A 194 2.16 13.32 13.52
C LEU A 194 0.69 13.21 13.98
N THR A 195 0.30 14.09 14.89
CA THR A 195 -1.03 14.13 15.51
C THR A 195 -2.03 15.02 14.77
N SER A 196 -1.58 15.74 13.74
CA SER A 196 -2.42 16.61 12.92
C SER A 196 -1.77 16.92 11.57
N GLY A 197 -2.58 17.41 10.62
CA GLY A 197 -2.11 17.91 9.32
C GLY A 197 -1.60 16.83 8.36
N VAL A 198 -1.85 15.56 8.62
CA VAL A 198 -1.49 14.48 7.69
C VAL A 198 -2.66 14.22 6.73
N GLU A 199 -2.37 14.22 5.43
CA GLU A 199 -3.36 13.97 4.37
C GLU A 199 -3.18 12.63 3.68
N GLU A 200 -1.92 12.17 3.55
CA GLU A 200 -1.60 10.95 2.81
C GLU A 200 -0.55 10.13 3.56
N VAL A 201 -0.66 8.81 3.48
CA VAL A 201 0.34 7.87 3.97
C VAL A 201 0.64 6.84 2.87
N SER A 202 1.91 6.51 2.70
CA SER A 202 2.35 5.46 1.77
C SER A 202 3.39 4.57 2.45
N ALA A 203 3.34 3.26 2.16
CA ALA A 203 4.17 2.26 2.81
C ALA A 203 4.92 1.42 1.78
N GLY A 204 6.24 1.38 1.91
CA GLY A 204 7.10 0.42 1.24
C GLY A 204 7.21 -0.89 2.03
N LYS A 205 8.22 -1.70 1.73
CA LYS A 205 8.39 -2.99 2.42
C LYS A 205 8.63 -2.83 3.93
N GLN A 206 9.51 -1.90 4.32
CA GLN A 206 9.93 -1.66 5.72
C GLN A 206 10.15 -0.17 6.01
N HIS A 207 9.55 0.73 5.23
CA HIS A 207 9.56 2.17 5.48
C HIS A 207 8.19 2.76 5.16
N ALA A 208 7.90 3.93 5.69
CA ALA A 208 6.69 4.65 5.37
C ALA A 208 6.97 6.14 5.22
N CYS A 209 6.14 6.80 4.44
CA CYS A 209 6.16 8.25 4.22
C CYS A 209 4.77 8.82 4.39
N VAL A 210 4.70 10.08 4.78
CA VAL A 210 3.46 10.87 4.82
C VAL A 210 3.65 12.18 4.09
N ARG A 211 2.55 12.66 3.50
CA ARG A 211 2.44 14.03 3.01
C ARG A 211 1.55 14.82 3.96
N LEU A 212 2.05 15.98 4.35
CA LEU A 212 1.31 16.90 5.19
C LEU A 212 0.46 17.88 4.33
N SER A 213 -0.53 18.51 4.93
CA SER A 213 -1.37 19.54 4.30
C SER A 213 -0.58 20.73 3.77
N THR A 214 0.63 20.95 4.28
CA THR A 214 1.58 21.96 3.78
C THR A 214 2.28 21.52 2.49
N GLY A 215 2.09 20.27 2.05
CA GLY A 215 2.85 19.65 0.97
C GLY A 215 4.25 19.18 1.38
N ALA A 216 4.60 19.22 2.67
CA ALA A 216 5.85 18.65 3.18
C ALA A 216 5.78 17.12 3.31
N VAL A 217 6.92 16.46 3.13
CA VAL A 217 7.04 15.00 3.26
C VAL A 217 7.90 14.64 4.47
N LYS A 218 7.48 13.61 5.20
CA LYS A 218 8.26 12.95 6.24
C LYS A 218 8.28 11.45 6.00
N CYS A 219 9.45 10.82 6.19
CA CYS A 219 9.61 9.37 6.03
C CYS A 219 10.30 8.77 7.26
N TRP A 220 10.15 7.46 7.48
CA TRP A 220 10.78 6.71 8.56
C TRP A 220 10.87 5.21 8.23
N GLY A 221 11.65 4.47 9.01
CA GLY A 221 11.88 3.04 8.84
C GLY A 221 13.25 2.74 8.23
N TYR A 222 13.30 1.67 7.43
CA TYR A 222 14.50 1.17 6.77
C TYR A 222 15.03 2.16 5.73
N ASN A 223 16.40 2.29 5.64
CA ASN A 223 17.01 3.32 4.79
C ASN A 223 18.34 2.91 4.10
N ILE A 224 18.70 1.64 4.04
CA ILE A 224 20.01 1.24 3.52
C ILE A 224 20.24 1.64 2.05
N SER A 225 19.15 1.82 1.29
CA SER A 225 19.20 2.27 -0.11
C SER A 225 18.86 3.75 -0.29
N GLY A 226 18.78 4.54 0.80
CA GLY A 226 18.37 5.95 0.75
C GLY A 226 16.86 6.16 0.57
N GLN A 227 16.02 5.15 0.79
CA GLN A 227 14.57 5.23 0.54
C GLN A 227 13.81 6.24 1.40
N LEU A 228 14.40 6.75 2.49
CA LEU A 228 13.81 7.86 3.25
C LEU A 228 14.02 9.22 2.56
N GLY A 229 15.04 9.38 1.69
CA GLY A 229 15.29 10.62 0.96
C GLY A 229 15.83 11.76 1.84
N ASP A 230 16.39 11.47 3.01
CA ASP A 230 16.93 12.43 3.97
C ASP A 230 18.43 12.73 3.76
N GLY A 231 19.02 12.22 2.68
CA GLY A 231 20.45 12.34 2.37
C GLY A 231 21.35 11.36 3.13
N THR A 232 20.76 10.41 3.89
CA THR A 232 21.48 9.38 4.62
C THR A 232 21.10 7.97 4.17
N ASN A 233 21.83 6.96 4.61
CA ASN A 233 21.48 5.55 4.49
C ASN A 233 21.22 4.91 5.88
N THR A 234 20.92 5.75 6.87
CA THR A 234 20.66 5.30 8.23
C THR A 234 19.15 5.19 8.46
N ARG A 235 18.70 4.03 8.98
CA ARG A 235 17.29 3.86 9.36
C ARG A 235 16.87 4.89 10.41
N SER A 236 15.60 5.29 10.39
CA SER A 236 15.03 6.13 11.43
C SER A 236 13.82 5.47 12.08
N THR A 237 13.77 5.46 13.42
CA THR A 237 12.62 4.98 14.19
C THR A 237 11.55 6.05 14.38
N SER A 238 11.81 7.27 13.94
CA SER A 238 10.92 8.44 14.03
C SER A 238 10.82 9.14 12.67
N PRO A 239 9.72 9.85 12.38
CA PRO A 239 9.57 10.61 11.14
C PRO A 239 10.69 11.66 10.97
N VAL A 240 11.44 11.58 9.86
CA VAL A 240 12.44 12.58 9.44
C VAL A 240 11.85 13.47 8.35
N SER A 241 12.14 14.76 8.41
CA SER A 241 11.70 15.72 7.40
C SER A 241 12.65 15.71 6.20
N LEU A 242 12.10 15.73 5.00
CA LEU A 242 12.87 15.84 3.76
C LEU A 242 13.00 17.31 3.39
N SER A 243 14.20 17.89 3.55
CA SER A 243 14.43 19.31 3.28
C SER A 243 14.18 19.70 1.82
N ALA A 244 14.45 18.80 0.88
CA ALA A 244 14.15 18.98 -0.54
C ALA A 244 12.65 18.93 -0.86
N LEU A 245 11.82 18.38 0.03
CA LEU A 245 10.36 18.21 -0.12
C LEU A 245 9.62 18.86 1.06
N ALA A 246 10.03 20.07 1.42
CA ALA A 246 9.44 20.85 2.53
C ALA A 246 8.07 21.43 2.18
N SER A 247 7.69 21.48 0.89
CA SER A 247 6.40 21.96 0.40
C SER A 247 6.18 21.55 -1.05
N GLY A 248 4.96 21.76 -1.58
CA GLY A 248 4.64 21.61 -3.01
C GLY A 248 4.46 20.15 -3.47
N VAL A 249 4.54 19.18 -2.58
CA VAL A 249 4.27 17.79 -2.92
C VAL A 249 2.76 17.56 -2.98
N THR A 250 2.29 16.97 -4.08
CA THR A 250 0.87 16.69 -4.33
C THR A 250 0.51 15.21 -4.20
N ALA A 251 1.48 14.30 -4.31
CA ALA A 251 1.29 12.86 -4.11
C ALA A 251 2.61 12.18 -3.70
N ILE A 252 2.50 11.09 -2.95
CA ILE A 252 3.64 10.22 -2.59
C ILE A 252 3.30 8.75 -2.86
N SER A 253 4.29 7.97 -3.22
CA SER A 253 4.16 6.52 -3.38
C SER A 253 5.43 5.82 -2.92
N ALA A 254 5.31 4.91 -1.97
CA ALA A 254 6.39 4.05 -1.51
C ALA A 254 6.09 2.60 -1.88
N ARG A 255 7.07 1.90 -2.45
CA ARG A 255 6.96 0.47 -2.78
C ARG A 255 8.29 -0.21 -2.60
N GLU A 256 8.30 -1.44 -2.04
CA GLU A 256 9.53 -2.17 -1.73
C GLU A 256 10.55 -1.26 -1.01
N ASN A 257 11.67 -0.93 -1.62
CA ASN A 257 12.72 -0.07 -1.06
C ASN A 257 12.92 1.21 -1.89
N SER A 258 11.89 1.71 -2.57
CA SER A 258 11.92 2.98 -3.29
C SER A 258 10.71 3.84 -2.96
N THR A 259 10.86 5.13 -3.15
CA THR A 259 9.83 6.15 -2.89
C THR A 259 9.80 7.12 -4.06
N CYS A 260 8.60 7.55 -4.43
CA CYS A 260 8.37 8.59 -5.42
C CYS A 260 7.46 9.68 -4.85
N ALA A 261 7.63 10.90 -5.32
CA ALA A 261 6.75 12.03 -5.04
C ALA A 261 6.45 12.79 -6.32
N VAL A 262 5.29 13.43 -6.39
CA VAL A 262 4.96 14.40 -7.41
C VAL A 262 5.13 15.80 -6.81
N VAL A 263 6.04 16.57 -7.41
CA VAL A 263 6.40 17.92 -6.96
C VAL A 263 6.20 18.87 -8.14
N SER A 264 5.32 19.85 -8.00
CA SER A 264 5.04 20.83 -9.08
C SER A 264 4.73 20.17 -10.44
N GLY A 265 4.02 19.02 -10.41
CA GLY A 265 3.64 18.26 -11.60
C GLY A 265 4.72 17.33 -12.17
N ALA A 266 5.93 17.31 -11.59
CA ALA A 266 7.02 16.41 -11.99
C ALA A 266 7.19 15.25 -11.00
N ALA A 267 7.47 14.05 -11.50
CA ALA A 267 7.79 12.90 -10.66
C ALA A 267 9.26 12.91 -10.25
N GLN A 268 9.53 12.69 -8.97
CA GLN A 268 10.87 12.48 -8.41
C GLN A 268 10.87 11.17 -7.64
N CYS A 269 11.84 10.29 -7.92
CA CYS A 269 11.95 8.99 -7.25
C CYS A 269 13.35 8.79 -6.65
N TRP A 270 13.44 8.05 -5.54
CA TRP A 270 14.67 7.76 -4.83
C TRP A 270 14.62 6.40 -4.12
N GLY A 271 15.76 5.95 -3.59
CA GLY A 271 15.90 4.66 -2.92
C GLY A 271 16.56 3.61 -3.81
N ALA A 272 16.17 2.35 -3.66
CA ALA A 272 16.73 1.24 -4.43
C ALA A 272 16.46 1.40 -5.94
N ASN A 273 17.48 1.08 -6.76
CA ASN A 273 17.41 1.26 -8.22
C ASN A 273 18.03 0.10 -9.02
N THR A 274 18.25 -1.05 -8.43
CA THR A 274 18.88 -2.22 -9.08
C THR A 274 18.19 -2.68 -10.38
N TRP A 275 16.92 -2.33 -10.56
CA TRP A 275 16.11 -2.65 -11.73
C TRP A 275 15.73 -1.41 -12.56
N GLY A 276 16.37 -0.26 -12.31
CA GLY A 276 16.02 1.00 -12.97
C GLY A 276 14.69 1.62 -12.50
N GLN A 277 14.17 1.21 -11.33
CA GLN A 277 12.85 1.63 -10.84
C GLN A 277 12.74 3.12 -10.48
N VAL A 278 13.85 3.82 -10.33
CA VAL A 278 13.90 5.28 -10.13
C VAL A 278 13.66 6.05 -11.43
N GLY A 279 13.92 5.41 -12.59
CA GLY A 279 13.62 5.99 -13.90
C GLY A 279 14.60 7.07 -14.39
N ASP A 280 15.82 7.13 -13.82
CA ASP A 280 16.85 8.12 -14.16
C ASP A 280 17.86 7.64 -15.22
N GLY A 281 17.58 6.50 -15.87
CA GLY A 281 18.46 5.88 -16.87
C GLY A 281 19.66 5.13 -16.26
N THR A 282 19.72 4.98 -14.92
CA THR A 282 20.77 4.24 -14.21
C THR A 282 20.20 3.05 -13.43
N VAL A 283 21.07 2.26 -12.81
CA VAL A 283 20.71 1.16 -11.89
C VAL A 283 21.34 1.37 -10.50
N SER A 284 21.83 2.57 -10.22
CA SER A 284 22.40 2.94 -8.92
C SER A 284 21.32 3.52 -8.00
N ALA A 285 21.34 3.16 -6.71
CA ALA A 285 20.45 3.76 -5.70
C ALA A 285 20.63 5.29 -5.62
N ARG A 286 19.55 6.01 -5.33
CA ARG A 286 19.51 7.48 -5.24
C ARG A 286 19.01 7.92 -3.86
#